data_f706aa595072c7c2fa93d9a228ddb900
#
_entry.id   f706aa595072c7c2fa93d9a228ddb900
#
_cell.length_a   1.000
_cell.length_b   1.000
_cell.length_c   1.000
_cell.angle_alpha   90.00
_cell.angle_beta   90.00
_cell.angle_gamma   90.00
#
_symmetry.space_group_name_H-M   'P 1'
#
loop_
_entity.id
_entity.type
_entity.pdbx_description
1 polymer ?
#
loop_
_entity_poly.entity_id
_entity_poly.type
_entity_poly.pdbx_seq_one_letter_code
_entity_poly.pdbx_strand_id
1 'polypeptide(L)'
;LLLIVGIFLIGTAIAQLVAKRTGRKEAKDISFLDIILLGVVQGFAVIPGVSRSGVTVAALLLRKFSNEFSLKLSFLMSIPVALGGSLAVGIQDNLFNTTVLLALIFSFVFGISTIHILLQLARRIRFGYFVLAFGILTIVASFI
;
A
#
# COMPACT_ATOMS: atom_id res chain seq x y z
N LEU A 1 12.78 15.35 -8.27
CA LEU A 1 11.73 14.67 -7.52
C LEU A 1 11.58 13.21 -7.97
N LEU A 2 11.44 12.92 -9.29
CA LEU A 2 11.26 11.57 -9.84
C LEU A 2 12.37 10.61 -9.44
N LEU A 3 13.62 11.05 -9.42
CA LEU A 3 14.77 10.24 -9.00
C LEU A 3 14.62 9.74 -7.55
N ILE A 4 14.22 10.63 -6.64
CA ILE A 4 13.99 10.30 -5.22
C ILE A 4 12.86 9.27 -5.09
N VAL A 5 11.75 9.51 -5.79
CA VAL A 5 10.59 8.60 -5.84
C VAL A 5 11.01 7.21 -6.33
N GLY A 6 11.80 7.16 -7.41
CA GLY A 6 12.29 5.90 -7.98
C GLY A 6 13.20 5.14 -7.01
N ILE A 7 14.10 5.82 -6.30
CA ILE A 7 14.98 5.20 -5.29
C ILE A 7 14.14 4.59 -4.15
N PHE A 8 13.15 5.32 -3.63
CA PHE A 8 12.28 4.80 -2.57
C PHE A 8 11.40 3.63 -3.04
N LEU A 9 10.92 3.65 -4.29
CA LEU A 9 10.22 2.52 -4.89
C LEU A 9 11.11 1.27 -4.96
N ILE A 10 12.37 1.42 -5.38
CA ILE A 10 13.33 0.31 -5.41
C ILE A 10 13.60 -0.21 -3.99
N GLY A 11 13.81 0.66 -3.02
CA GLY A 11 13.96 0.27 -1.62
C GLY A 11 12.77 -0.54 -1.10
N THR A 12 11.54 -0.10 -1.41
CA THR A 12 10.31 -0.82 -1.07
C THR A 12 10.24 -2.19 -1.78
N ALA A 13 10.63 -2.26 -3.05
CA ALA A 13 10.65 -3.50 -3.81
C ALA A 13 11.64 -4.50 -3.21
N ILE A 14 12.85 -4.05 -2.85
CA ILE A 14 13.86 -4.88 -2.20
C ILE A 14 13.33 -5.41 -0.86
N ALA A 15 12.75 -4.56 -0.02
CA ALA A 15 12.15 -4.98 1.24
C ALA A 15 11.10 -6.08 1.05
N GLN A 16 10.24 -5.97 0.03
CA GLN A 16 9.25 -6.99 -0.31
C GLN A 16 9.86 -8.29 -0.86
N LEU A 17 10.92 -8.20 -1.64
CA LEU A 17 11.58 -9.37 -2.24
C LEU A 17 12.38 -10.15 -1.20
N VAL A 18 13.01 -9.46 -0.25
CA VAL A 18 13.76 -10.04 0.87
C VAL A 18 12.82 -10.66 1.90
N ALA A 19 11.63 -10.08 2.10
CA ALA A 19 10.65 -10.62 3.02
C ALA A 19 10.14 -11.99 2.55
N LYS A 20 10.49 -13.04 3.31
CA LYS A 20 10.11 -14.41 2.98
C LYS A 20 8.59 -14.61 3.13
N ARG A 21 7.92 -15.14 2.09
CA ARG A 21 6.49 -15.45 2.07
C ARG A 21 6.08 -16.70 2.88
N THR A 22 6.99 -17.24 3.69
CA THR A 22 6.80 -18.50 4.42
C THR A 22 6.12 -18.32 5.78
N GLY A 23 5.64 -17.14 6.08
CA GLY A 23 4.93 -16.87 7.32
C GLY A 23 3.58 -17.58 7.39
N ARG A 24 3.21 -18.05 8.60
CA ARG A 24 1.95 -18.73 8.89
C ARG A 24 1.06 -18.00 9.90
N LYS A 25 1.56 -16.89 10.45
CA LYS A 25 0.81 -16.08 11.40
C LYS A 25 -0.41 -15.45 10.76
N GLU A 26 -1.50 -15.38 11.52
CA GLU A 26 -2.77 -14.80 11.10
C GLU A 26 -3.28 -13.77 12.13
N ALA A 27 -4.51 -13.30 12.00
CA ALA A 27 -5.10 -12.26 12.83
C ALA A 27 -4.98 -12.53 14.34
N LYS A 28 -5.14 -13.79 14.77
CA LYS A 28 -5.05 -14.21 16.17
C LYS A 28 -3.65 -14.06 16.77
N ASP A 29 -2.64 -13.99 15.92
CA ASP A 29 -1.23 -13.94 16.33
C ASP A 29 -0.68 -12.50 16.38
N ILE A 30 -1.55 -11.50 16.17
CA ILE A 30 -1.15 -10.08 16.24
C ILE A 30 -0.86 -9.72 17.68
N SER A 31 0.34 -9.22 17.91
CA SER A 31 0.77 -8.66 19.21
C SER A 31 0.63 -7.14 19.22
N PHE A 32 0.62 -6.56 20.41
CA PHE A 32 0.62 -5.10 20.57
C PHE A 32 1.84 -4.43 19.91
N LEU A 33 3.00 -5.10 19.95
CA LEU A 33 4.21 -4.63 19.26
C LEU A 33 4.04 -4.61 17.74
N ASP A 34 3.29 -5.56 17.16
CA ASP A 34 3.00 -5.55 15.73
C ASP A 34 2.15 -4.33 15.34
N ILE A 35 1.18 -3.96 16.19
CA ILE A 35 0.32 -2.79 15.97
C ILE A 35 1.15 -1.50 15.99
N ILE A 36 2.03 -1.33 16.99
CA ILE A 36 2.92 -0.16 17.06
C ILE A 36 3.84 -0.11 15.85
N LEU A 37 4.47 -1.24 15.50
CA LEU A 37 5.36 -1.32 14.35
C LEU A 37 4.64 -0.92 13.07
N LEU A 38 3.44 -1.42 12.84
CA LEU A 38 2.65 -1.08 11.66
C LEU A 38 2.28 0.40 11.62
N GLY A 39 1.91 0.99 12.76
CA GLY A 39 1.64 2.42 12.87
C GLY A 39 2.86 3.27 12.49
N VAL A 40 4.04 2.95 13.03
CA VAL A 40 5.31 3.63 12.72
C VAL A 40 5.67 3.47 11.24
N VAL A 41 5.63 2.23 10.72
CA VAL A 41 5.95 1.94 9.31
C VAL A 41 4.99 2.67 8.37
N GLN A 42 3.70 2.72 8.71
CA GLN A 42 2.71 3.46 7.93
C GLN A 42 2.97 4.97 7.96
N GLY A 43 3.46 5.52 9.08
CA GLY A 43 3.86 6.91 9.20
C GLY A 43 4.96 7.31 8.22
N PHE A 44 5.95 6.44 7.97
CA PHE A 44 6.99 6.69 6.97
C PHE A 44 6.46 6.74 5.52
N ALA A 45 5.28 6.21 5.26
CA ALA A 45 4.68 6.26 3.93
C ALA A 45 4.14 7.65 3.53
N VAL A 46 4.26 8.66 4.39
CA VAL A 46 4.07 10.07 4.03
C VAL A 46 5.15 10.55 3.06
N ILE A 47 6.32 9.89 3.08
CA ILE A 47 7.44 10.24 2.18
C ILE A 47 7.06 9.87 0.73
N PRO A 48 7.13 10.83 -0.22
CA PRO A 48 6.85 10.54 -1.63
C PRO A 48 7.75 9.42 -2.17
N GLY A 49 7.15 8.45 -2.85
CA GLY A 49 7.86 7.27 -3.38
C GLY A 49 7.88 6.06 -2.44
N VAL A 50 7.58 6.24 -1.16
CA VAL A 50 7.40 5.10 -0.25
C VAL A 50 6.00 4.51 -0.48
N SER A 51 5.96 3.31 -1.05
CA SER A 51 4.69 2.60 -1.22
C SER A 51 4.14 2.15 0.14
N ARG A 52 3.06 2.79 0.61
CA ARG A 52 2.45 2.49 1.91
C ARG A 52 2.09 1.01 2.05
N SER A 53 1.37 0.44 1.08
CA SER A 53 1.05 -0.98 1.07
C SER A 53 2.30 -1.85 0.96
N GLY A 54 3.31 -1.38 0.23
CA GLY A 54 4.58 -2.07 0.09
C GLY A 54 5.31 -2.25 1.41
N VAL A 55 5.50 -1.18 2.16
CA VAL A 55 6.25 -1.23 3.44
C VAL A 55 5.44 -1.92 4.55
N THR A 56 4.12 -1.75 4.60
CA THR A 56 3.29 -2.45 5.59
C THR A 56 3.22 -3.95 5.33
N VAL A 57 3.10 -4.38 4.07
CA VAL A 57 3.18 -5.81 3.70
C VAL A 57 4.56 -6.37 4.02
N ALA A 58 5.64 -5.66 3.67
CA ALA A 58 7.01 -6.10 3.98
C ALA A 58 7.21 -6.28 5.50
N ALA A 59 6.76 -5.32 6.31
CA ALA A 59 6.84 -5.41 7.77
C ALA A 59 6.12 -6.64 8.32
N LEU A 60 4.90 -6.92 7.84
CA LEU A 60 4.12 -8.09 8.25
C LEU A 60 4.79 -9.40 7.83
N LEU A 61 5.33 -9.48 6.61
CA LEU A 61 6.05 -10.66 6.13
C LEU A 61 7.33 -10.92 6.94
N LEU A 62 8.07 -9.87 7.32
CA LEU A 62 9.24 -9.97 8.21
C LEU A 62 8.84 -10.48 9.59
N ARG A 63 7.65 -10.13 10.08
CA ARG A 63 7.07 -10.65 11.33
C ARG A 63 6.48 -12.06 11.17
N LYS A 64 6.66 -12.69 9.98
CA LYS A 64 6.20 -14.05 9.65
C LYS A 64 4.66 -14.20 9.58
N PHE A 65 3.95 -13.15 9.26
CA PHE A 65 2.53 -13.25 8.89
C PHE A 65 2.38 -13.85 7.50
N SER A 66 1.24 -14.50 7.26
CA SER A 66 0.94 -15.09 5.95
C SER A 66 0.81 -13.99 4.88
N ASN A 67 1.16 -14.31 3.64
CA ASN A 67 1.09 -13.35 2.54
C ASN A 67 -0.33 -12.80 2.33
N GLU A 68 -1.33 -13.69 2.42
CA GLU A 68 -2.72 -13.31 2.25
C GLU A 68 -3.20 -12.36 3.36
N PHE A 69 -2.89 -12.69 4.61
CA PHE A 69 -3.22 -11.85 5.75
C PHE A 69 -2.52 -10.49 5.68
N SER A 70 -1.23 -10.47 5.31
CA SER A 70 -0.44 -9.24 5.19
C SER A 70 -1.04 -8.29 4.16
N LEU A 71 -1.47 -8.80 3.00
CA LEU A 71 -2.13 -8.01 1.97
C LEU A 71 -3.49 -7.50 2.43
N LYS A 72 -4.34 -8.37 2.99
CA LYS A 72 -5.66 -7.99 3.50
C LYS A 72 -5.56 -6.90 4.57
N LEU A 73 -4.68 -7.09 5.56
CA LEU A 73 -4.51 -6.12 6.64
C LEU A 73 -3.97 -4.78 6.11
N SER A 74 -2.99 -4.81 5.21
CA SER A 74 -2.45 -3.60 4.58
C SER A 74 -3.53 -2.80 3.84
N PHE A 75 -4.42 -3.47 3.10
CA PHE A 75 -5.54 -2.80 2.43
C PHE A 75 -6.57 -2.27 3.44
N LEU A 76 -6.93 -3.04 4.47
CA LEU A 76 -7.85 -2.57 5.52
C LEU A 76 -7.32 -1.31 6.23
N MET A 77 -6.02 -1.27 6.53
CA MET A 77 -5.38 -0.10 7.12
C MET A 77 -5.40 1.12 6.19
N SER A 78 -5.67 0.94 4.88
CA SER A 78 -5.82 2.08 3.97
C SER A 78 -7.10 2.86 4.17
N ILE A 79 -8.16 2.21 4.63
CA ILE A 79 -9.48 2.81 4.74
C ILE A 79 -9.48 4.00 5.72
N PRO A 80 -9.06 3.84 7.00
CA PRO A 80 -9.08 4.96 7.93
C PRO A 80 -8.16 6.12 7.50
N VAL A 81 -7.02 5.81 6.85
CA VAL A 81 -6.10 6.85 6.37
C VAL A 81 -6.70 7.62 5.18
N ALA A 82 -7.32 6.90 4.23
CA ALA A 82 -8.00 7.54 3.11
C ALA A 82 -9.18 8.39 3.59
N LEU A 83 -9.99 7.87 4.52
CA LEU A 83 -11.10 8.62 5.11
C LEU A 83 -10.60 9.87 5.86
N GLY A 84 -9.59 9.74 6.72
CA GLY A 84 -9.01 10.87 7.44
C GLY A 84 -8.43 11.94 6.51
N GLY A 85 -7.70 11.52 5.47
CA GLY A 85 -7.18 12.44 4.46
C GLY A 85 -8.29 13.15 3.67
N SER A 86 -9.30 12.40 3.24
CA SER A 86 -10.46 12.97 2.51
C SER A 86 -11.25 13.95 3.36
N LEU A 87 -11.46 13.66 4.65
CA LEU A 87 -12.13 14.57 5.58
C LEU A 87 -11.30 15.83 5.81
N ALA A 88 -9.99 15.70 6.00
CA ALA A 88 -9.12 16.86 6.24
C ALA A 88 -9.09 17.85 5.05
N VAL A 89 -9.15 17.33 3.82
CA VAL A 89 -9.20 18.14 2.60
C VAL A 89 -10.63 18.60 2.28
N GLY A 90 -11.61 17.73 2.47
CA GLY A 90 -12.99 17.95 2.03
C GLY A 90 -13.81 18.90 2.92
N ILE A 91 -13.32 19.26 4.12
CA ILE A 91 -13.99 20.25 4.97
C ILE A 91 -13.96 21.66 4.34
N GLN A 92 -13.03 21.90 3.42
CA GLN A 92 -12.88 23.21 2.76
C GLN A 92 -13.76 23.40 1.52
N ASP A 93 -14.30 22.33 0.93
CA ASP A 93 -15.08 22.35 -0.29
C ASP A 93 -16.47 21.75 -0.10
N ASN A 94 -17.49 22.29 -0.82
CA ASN A 94 -18.86 21.77 -0.81
C ASN A 94 -18.90 20.31 -1.33
N LEU A 95 -18.85 19.35 -0.40
CA LEU A 95 -18.81 17.90 -0.67
C LEU A 95 -20.12 17.34 -1.29
N PHE A 96 -21.21 18.13 -1.32
CA PHE A 96 -22.52 17.68 -1.81
C PHE A 96 -22.81 18.14 -3.26
N ASN A 97 -21.84 17.96 -4.16
CA ASN A 97 -22.05 18.19 -5.58
C ASN A 97 -22.30 16.84 -6.27
N THR A 98 -23.17 16.82 -7.27
CA THR A 98 -23.50 15.65 -8.10
C THR A 98 -22.23 14.99 -8.69
N THR A 99 -21.25 15.79 -9.07
CA THR A 99 -19.95 15.32 -9.58
C THR A 99 -19.20 14.51 -8.53
N VAL A 100 -19.18 14.96 -7.27
CA VAL A 100 -18.49 14.25 -6.17
C VAL A 100 -19.21 12.93 -5.86
N LEU A 101 -20.55 12.91 -5.88
CA LEU A 101 -21.32 11.69 -5.68
C LEU A 101 -21.05 10.64 -6.77
N LEU A 102 -21.05 11.07 -8.03
CA LEU A 102 -20.71 10.18 -9.16
C LEU A 102 -19.26 9.66 -9.05
N ALA A 103 -18.30 10.54 -8.75
CA ALA A 103 -16.91 10.15 -8.54
C ALA A 103 -16.76 9.11 -7.43
N LEU A 104 -17.50 9.26 -6.33
CA LEU A 104 -17.49 8.32 -5.21
C LEU A 104 -18.04 6.95 -5.60
N ILE A 105 -19.16 6.91 -6.33
CA ILE A 105 -19.77 5.66 -6.81
C ILE A 105 -18.81 4.94 -7.78
N PHE A 106 -18.27 5.64 -8.77
CA PHE A 106 -17.33 5.04 -9.72
C PHE A 106 -16.04 4.58 -9.03
N SER A 107 -15.46 5.39 -8.13
CA SER A 107 -14.27 5.00 -7.36
C SER A 107 -14.54 3.75 -6.52
N PHE A 108 -15.71 3.63 -5.91
CA PHE A 108 -16.08 2.46 -5.12
C PHE A 108 -16.18 1.19 -5.98
N VAL A 109 -16.90 1.25 -7.11
CA VAL A 109 -17.08 0.10 -8.02
C VAL A 109 -15.73 -0.35 -8.62
N PHE A 110 -14.96 0.60 -9.17
CA PHE A 110 -13.64 0.30 -9.73
C PHE A 110 -12.65 -0.13 -8.66
N GLY A 111 -12.70 0.46 -7.46
CA GLY A 111 -11.86 0.10 -6.33
C GLY A 111 -12.06 -1.35 -5.90
N ILE A 112 -13.30 -1.80 -5.70
CA ILE A 112 -13.60 -3.20 -5.34
C ILE A 112 -13.10 -4.16 -6.42
N SER A 113 -13.39 -3.86 -7.69
CA SER A 113 -12.98 -4.69 -8.83
C SER A 113 -11.45 -4.79 -8.90
N THR A 114 -10.76 -3.67 -8.76
CA THR A 114 -9.29 -3.60 -8.79
C THR A 114 -8.66 -4.34 -7.62
N ILE A 115 -9.19 -4.19 -6.41
CA ILE A 115 -8.68 -4.91 -5.22
C ILE A 115 -8.81 -6.42 -5.43
N HIS A 116 -9.94 -6.89 -5.95
CA HIS A 116 -10.15 -8.30 -6.22
C HIS A 116 -9.12 -8.87 -7.21
N ILE A 117 -8.91 -8.17 -8.33
CA ILE A 117 -7.92 -8.55 -9.34
C ILE A 117 -6.50 -8.52 -8.77
N LEU A 118 -6.13 -7.45 -8.02
CA LEU A 118 -4.82 -7.32 -7.42
C LEU A 118 -4.54 -8.41 -6.38
N LEU A 119 -5.54 -8.79 -5.56
CA LEU A 119 -5.39 -9.88 -4.61
C LEU A 119 -5.17 -11.23 -5.31
N GLN A 120 -5.88 -11.50 -6.40
CA GLN A 120 -5.66 -12.70 -7.20
C GLN A 120 -4.26 -12.72 -7.84
N LEU A 121 -3.84 -11.59 -8.40
CA LEU A 121 -2.52 -11.43 -9.00
C LEU A 121 -1.39 -11.58 -7.96
N ALA A 122 -1.55 -10.98 -6.79
CA ALA A 122 -0.57 -11.05 -5.70
C ALA A 122 -0.39 -12.47 -5.12
N ARG A 123 -1.36 -13.36 -5.31
CA ARG A 123 -1.22 -14.78 -4.97
C ARG A 123 -0.31 -15.52 -5.98
N ARG A 124 -0.26 -15.07 -7.24
CA ARG A 124 0.45 -15.73 -8.34
C ARG A 124 1.86 -15.19 -8.57
N ILE A 125 2.07 -13.87 -8.42
CA ILE A 125 3.35 -13.21 -8.67
C ILE A 125 3.92 -12.58 -7.41
N ARG A 126 5.25 -12.40 -7.39
CA ARG A 126 5.91 -11.61 -6.35
C ARG A 126 5.74 -10.13 -6.69
N PHE A 127 4.83 -9.47 -5.97
CA PHE A 127 4.50 -8.05 -6.20
C PHE A 127 5.74 -7.12 -6.14
N GLY A 128 6.79 -7.53 -5.41
CA GLY A 128 8.06 -6.81 -5.38
C GLY A 128 8.71 -6.62 -6.76
N TYR A 129 8.58 -7.57 -7.69
CA TYR A 129 9.09 -7.38 -9.06
C TYR A 129 8.34 -6.31 -9.83
N PHE A 130 7.03 -6.20 -9.63
CA PHE A 130 6.22 -5.15 -10.22
C PHE A 130 6.66 -3.77 -9.72
N VAL A 131 6.81 -3.61 -8.40
CA VAL A 131 7.28 -2.36 -7.79
C VAL A 131 8.70 -2.03 -8.25
N LEU A 132 9.58 -3.04 -8.40
CA LEU A 132 10.94 -2.87 -8.90
C LEU A 132 10.95 -2.32 -10.35
N ALA A 133 10.14 -2.92 -11.22
CA ALA A 133 10.02 -2.46 -12.61
C ALA A 133 9.56 -1.00 -12.69
N PHE A 134 8.55 -0.63 -11.91
CA PHE A 134 8.09 0.76 -11.82
C PHE A 134 9.15 1.69 -11.24
N GLY A 135 9.90 1.28 -10.22
CA GLY A 135 10.99 2.06 -9.66
C GLY A 135 12.09 2.35 -10.69
N ILE A 136 12.49 1.35 -11.46
CA ILE A 136 13.48 1.50 -12.54
C ILE A 136 12.94 2.45 -13.62
N LEU A 137 11.69 2.26 -14.05
CA LEU A 137 11.06 3.10 -15.07
C LEU A 137 10.97 4.56 -14.63
N THR A 138 10.66 4.81 -13.35
CA THR A 138 10.63 6.16 -12.76
C THR A 138 12.01 6.80 -12.74
N ILE A 139 13.07 6.02 -12.44
CA ILE A 139 14.44 6.54 -12.50
C ILE A 139 14.81 6.88 -13.94
N VAL A 140 14.55 6.00 -14.89
CA VAL A 140 14.83 6.25 -16.32
C VAL A 140 14.10 7.50 -16.79
N ALA A 141 12.81 7.65 -16.43
CA ALA A 141 12.02 8.83 -16.78
C ALA A 141 12.54 10.14 -16.13
N SER A 142 13.37 10.06 -15.08
CA SER A 142 13.95 11.24 -14.46
C SER A 142 15.12 11.85 -15.24
N PHE A 143 15.66 11.14 -16.23
CA PHE A 143 16.75 11.57 -17.10
C PHE A 143 16.28 12.04 -18.49
N ILE A 144 14.98 11.91 -18.77
CA ILE A 144 14.32 12.42 -19.98
C ILE A 144 13.62 13.75 -19.66
#